data_242d1d29c730019c94d9fe69e6d188a3
#
_entry.id   242d1d29c730019c94d9fe69e6d188a3
#
_cell.length_a   1.000
_cell.length_b   1.000
_cell.length_c   1.000
_cell.angle_alpha   90.00
_cell.angle_beta   90.00
_cell.angle_gamma   90.00
#
_symmetry.space_group_name_H-M   'P 1'
#
loop_
_entity.id
_entity.type
_entity.pdbx_description
1 polymer ?
#
loop_
_entity_poly.entity_id
_entity_poly.type
_entity_poly.pdbx_seq_one_letter_code
_entity_poly.pdbx_strand_id
1 'polypeptide(L)'
;MFSVWNLSLRKPGLLQRWLSLLFIALFSATFPLFAQSSVKAVSLFDGKTLNGWKTVDPAQASWWSVKDSVIHSGDGVNKIPENTYLHTLKEYGDFEFRCLFRLYGDPKTGMINSGIQYRSIIEGTKIIGYQADIGNGYWGDLYDEHRREKLVGGDLRTLKHILKEDGWNSYIIRCKGNHHELYINGVKTCDYIEQDSKIPKKGVIAVQIHSGGVAQVEFRDLTINEF
;
A
#
# COMPACT_ATOMS: atom_id res chain seq x y z
N MET A 1 24.21 42.01 73.01
CA MET A 1 24.01 41.21 74.27
C MET A 1 24.25 39.77 73.85
N PHE A 2 25.44 39.32 74.20
CA PHE A 2 25.93 38.02 74.68
C PHE A 2 24.94 36.88 74.56
N SER A 3 25.28 35.69 74.04
CA SER A 3 26.18 34.74 74.68
C SER A 3 26.65 33.64 73.74
N VAL A 4 27.90 33.32 73.86
CA VAL A 4 28.69 32.22 73.30
C VAL A 4 28.46 31.00 74.19
N TRP A 5 28.47 29.78 73.65
CA TRP A 5 28.99 28.52 74.27
C TRP A 5 29.18 27.49 73.13
N ASN A 6 30.29 27.20 72.73
CA ASN A 6 31.37 26.32 73.13
C ASN A 6 31.20 24.84 72.75
N LEU A 7 32.19 24.42 72.03
CA LEU A 7 32.64 23.12 71.53
C LEU A 7 32.37 21.92 72.46
N SER A 8 32.11 20.79 71.81
CA SER A 8 32.69 19.53 72.24
C SER A 8 32.96 18.60 71.07
N LEU A 9 34.26 18.44 70.79
CA LEU A 9 34.84 17.41 69.93
C LEU A 9 34.68 16.04 70.60
N ARG A 10 34.12 15.07 69.92
CA ARG A 10 34.40 13.65 70.19
C ARG A 10 34.91 12.93 68.94
N LYS A 11 36.04 12.35 69.08
CA LYS A 11 36.77 11.52 68.13
C LYS A 11 36.14 10.13 67.95
N PRO A 12 36.61 9.37 66.97
CA PRO A 12 35.81 8.39 66.23
C PRO A 12 35.86 7.00 66.79
N GLY A 13 34.73 6.28 66.65
CA GLY A 13 34.67 4.83 66.86
C GLY A 13 34.90 4.10 65.55
N LEU A 14 35.98 3.32 65.52
CA LEU A 14 36.17 2.26 64.54
C LEU A 14 35.05 1.24 64.61
N LEU A 15 34.81 0.64 63.46
CA LEU A 15 34.21 -0.64 63.11
C LEU A 15 32.89 -0.43 62.34
N GLN A 16 32.83 -0.84 61.19
CA GLN A 16 32.76 -2.13 60.55
C GLN A 16 32.57 -1.92 59.03
N ARG A 17 33.56 -2.31 58.27
CA ARG A 17 33.44 -2.48 56.83
C ARG A 17 32.55 -3.69 56.58
N TRP A 18 31.31 -3.48 56.17
CA TRP A 18 30.53 -4.51 55.49
C TRP A 18 30.74 -4.33 53.99
N LEU A 19 31.52 -5.22 53.40
CA LEU A 19 31.59 -5.43 51.96
C LEU A 19 30.28 -6.06 51.54
N SER A 20 29.38 -5.26 51.01
CA SER A 20 28.21 -5.76 50.26
C SER A 20 28.70 -6.06 48.84
N LEU A 21 29.06 -7.30 48.57
CA LEU A 21 29.24 -7.83 47.24
C LEU A 21 27.83 -7.88 46.56
N LEU A 22 27.55 -6.87 45.76
CA LEU A 22 26.43 -6.93 44.84
C LEU A 22 26.78 -7.90 43.70
N PHE A 23 26.29 -9.13 43.78
CA PHE A 23 26.23 -10.04 42.65
C PHE A 23 25.23 -9.52 41.64
N ILE A 24 25.69 -8.78 40.62
CA ILE A 24 24.87 -8.48 39.44
C ILE A 24 24.86 -9.76 38.60
N ALA A 25 23.80 -10.55 38.78
CA ALA A 25 23.52 -11.66 37.85
C ALA A 25 23.06 -11.05 36.54
N LEU A 26 23.98 -10.97 35.55
CA LEU A 26 23.67 -10.68 34.17
C LEU A 26 22.84 -11.86 33.63
N PHE A 27 21.51 -11.73 33.69
CA PHE A 27 20.60 -12.61 32.99
C PHE A 27 20.71 -12.24 31.50
N SER A 28 21.56 -12.92 30.75
CA SER A 28 21.59 -12.86 29.29
C SER A 28 20.34 -13.53 28.78
N ALA A 29 19.25 -12.74 28.64
CA ALA A 29 18.06 -13.19 27.94
C ALA A 29 18.44 -13.30 26.45
N THR A 30 18.79 -14.48 26.01
CA THR A 30 18.90 -14.81 24.58
C THR A 30 17.47 -14.87 24.04
N PHE A 31 17.00 -13.74 23.49
CA PHE A 31 15.81 -13.77 22.66
C PHE A 31 16.18 -14.54 21.39
N PRO A 32 15.42 -15.60 21.04
CA PRO A 32 15.61 -16.23 19.75
C PRO A 32 15.30 -15.17 18.69
N LEU A 33 16.30 -14.78 17.93
CA LEU A 33 16.15 -13.98 16.73
C LEU A 33 15.42 -14.89 15.73
N PHE A 34 14.10 -14.84 15.71
CA PHE A 34 13.35 -15.46 14.64
C PHE A 34 13.78 -14.73 13.37
N ALA A 35 14.63 -15.36 12.59
CA ALA A 35 14.90 -14.93 11.23
C ALA A 35 13.58 -14.97 10.48
N GLN A 36 12.93 -13.83 10.40
CA GLN A 36 11.79 -13.65 9.52
C GLN A 36 12.33 -13.88 8.12
N SER A 37 12.05 -15.03 7.52
CA SER A 37 12.41 -15.32 6.14
C SER A 37 11.80 -14.19 5.32
N SER A 38 12.63 -13.26 4.86
CA SER A 38 12.18 -12.24 3.92
C SER A 38 11.88 -12.95 2.61
N VAL A 39 10.63 -13.36 2.42
CA VAL A 39 10.18 -13.80 1.12
C VAL A 39 10.45 -12.63 0.18
N LYS A 40 11.33 -12.87 -0.81
CA LYS A 40 11.79 -11.80 -1.71
C LYS A 40 10.64 -11.40 -2.60
N ALA A 41 10.26 -10.12 -2.57
CA ALA A 41 9.25 -9.59 -3.46
C ALA A 41 9.65 -9.85 -4.92
N VAL A 42 8.70 -10.32 -5.73
CA VAL A 42 8.87 -10.60 -7.15
C VAL A 42 8.40 -9.39 -7.95
N SER A 43 9.21 -8.96 -8.92
CA SER A 43 8.78 -7.92 -9.87
C SER A 43 7.73 -8.49 -10.82
N LEU A 44 6.63 -7.75 -11.00
CA LEU A 44 5.57 -8.06 -11.96
C LEU A 44 5.78 -7.35 -13.30
N PHE A 45 6.77 -6.46 -13.39
CA PHE A 45 7.06 -5.69 -14.58
C PHE A 45 8.58 -5.66 -14.80
N ASP A 46 9.01 -5.97 -16.02
CA ASP A 46 10.42 -6.04 -16.40
C ASP A 46 11.05 -4.68 -16.77
N GLY A 47 10.24 -3.61 -16.74
CA GLY A 47 10.65 -2.26 -17.12
C GLY A 47 10.77 -2.05 -18.64
N LYS A 48 10.44 -3.05 -19.48
CA LYS A 48 10.66 -3.00 -20.94
C LYS A 48 9.46 -3.43 -21.76
N THR A 49 8.71 -4.43 -21.27
CA THR A 49 7.62 -5.07 -22.02
C THR A 49 6.40 -5.28 -21.13
N LEU A 50 5.26 -5.55 -21.76
CA LEU A 50 4.05 -6.00 -21.06
C LEU A 50 4.00 -7.54 -20.94
N ASN A 51 5.14 -8.24 -21.03
CA ASN A 51 5.18 -9.68 -20.81
C ASN A 51 4.67 -10.01 -19.40
N GLY A 52 3.76 -10.99 -19.30
CA GLY A 52 3.08 -11.32 -18.05
C GLY A 52 1.79 -10.53 -17.81
N TRP A 53 1.46 -9.60 -18.72
CA TRP A 53 0.27 -8.77 -18.68
C TRP A 53 -0.55 -8.93 -19.97
N LYS A 54 -1.87 -8.67 -19.86
CA LYS A 54 -2.81 -8.69 -20.99
C LYS A 54 -3.95 -7.69 -20.71
N THR A 55 -4.47 -7.04 -21.75
CA THR A 55 -5.69 -6.23 -21.62
C THR A 55 -6.91 -7.13 -21.41
N VAL A 56 -7.85 -6.67 -20.61
CA VAL A 56 -9.13 -7.37 -20.38
C VAL A 56 -9.89 -7.43 -21.71
N ASP A 57 -10.04 -6.30 -22.38
CA ASP A 57 -10.54 -6.26 -23.75
C ASP A 57 -9.37 -6.12 -24.72
N PRO A 58 -9.15 -7.09 -25.63
CA PRO A 58 -8.09 -7.01 -26.63
C PRO A 58 -8.17 -5.79 -27.56
N ALA A 59 -9.37 -5.26 -27.81
CA ALA A 59 -9.57 -4.07 -28.63
C ALA A 59 -8.94 -2.81 -28.00
N GLN A 60 -8.73 -2.84 -26.69
CA GLN A 60 -8.17 -1.73 -25.91
C GLN A 60 -6.64 -1.82 -25.74
N ALA A 61 -5.97 -2.77 -26.42
CA ALA A 61 -4.52 -2.97 -26.25
C ALA A 61 -3.70 -1.72 -26.59
N SER A 62 -4.13 -0.91 -27.54
CA SER A 62 -3.44 0.32 -27.96
C SER A 62 -3.46 1.43 -26.88
N TRP A 63 -4.29 1.33 -25.85
CA TRP A 63 -4.30 2.27 -24.74
C TRP A 63 -3.15 2.04 -23.75
N TRP A 64 -2.44 0.91 -23.85
CA TRP A 64 -1.35 0.54 -22.93
C TRP A 64 -0.02 0.51 -23.66
N SER A 65 0.98 1.12 -23.08
CA SER A 65 2.34 1.16 -23.64
C SER A 65 3.39 1.14 -22.52
N VAL A 66 4.65 0.87 -22.92
CA VAL A 66 5.80 0.97 -22.02
C VAL A 66 6.75 2.02 -22.58
N LYS A 67 7.13 2.97 -21.76
CA LYS A 67 8.13 3.99 -22.07
C LYS A 67 8.91 4.33 -20.81
N ASP A 68 10.23 4.46 -20.91
CA ASP A 68 11.12 4.87 -19.83
C ASP A 68 10.96 4.03 -18.53
N SER A 69 10.78 2.72 -18.69
CA SER A 69 10.53 1.76 -17.59
C SER A 69 9.22 2.02 -16.82
N VAL A 70 8.23 2.57 -17.49
CA VAL A 70 6.91 2.90 -16.94
C VAL A 70 5.82 2.31 -17.83
N ILE A 71 4.78 1.75 -17.22
CA ILE A 71 3.53 1.39 -17.89
C ILE A 71 2.68 2.65 -17.98
N HIS A 72 2.24 2.99 -19.17
CA HIS A 72 1.40 4.16 -19.44
C HIS A 72 0.03 3.74 -19.96
N SER A 73 -1.00 4.49 -19.56
CA SER A 73 -2.31 4.45 -20.20
C SER A 73 -2.92 5.85 -20.29
N GLY A 74 -3.62 6.12 -21.40
CA GLY A 74 -4.07 7.46 -21.77
C GLY A 74 -2.94 8.33 -22.30
N ASP A 75 -3.29 9.38 -23.00
CA ASP A 75 -2.35 10.31 -23.64
C ASP A 75 -2.42 11.75 -23.10
N GLY A 76 -3.36 12.01 -22.19
CA GLY A 76 -3.58 13.35 -21.62
C GLY A 76 -4.16 14.37 -22.62
N VAL A 77 -4.56 13.93 -23.82
CA VAL A 77 -5.09 14.78 -24.89
C VAL A 77 -6.51 14.34 -25.29
N ASN A 78 -6.70 13.04 -25.47
CA ASN A 78 -7.96 12.46 -25.86
C ASN A 78 -8.74 11.96 -24.64
N LYS A 79 -10.07 12.14 -24.72
CA LYS A 79 -10.96 11.62 -23.67
C LYS A 79 -10.96 10.10 -23.71
N ILE A 80 -10.84 9.47 -22.54
CA ILE A 80 -10.91 8.02 -22.40
C ILE A 80 -12.35 7.59 -22.66
N PRO A 81 -12.63 6.77 -23.69
CA PRO A 81 -14.01 6.45 -24.07
C PRO A 81 -14.64 5.41 -23.12
N GLU A 82 -13.85 4.45 -22.65
CA GLU A 82 -14.29 3.33 -21.82
C GLU A 82 -13.23 3.01 -20.76
N ASN A 83 -13.66 2.40 -19.66
CA ASN A 83 -12.71 1.84 -18.68
C ASN A 83 -11.83 0.80 -19.36
N THR A 84 -10.52 0.92 -19.22
CA THR A 84 -9.58 -0.06 -19.76
C THR A 84 -8.66 -0.58 -18.67
N TYR A 85 -8.34 -1.87 -18.74
CA TYR A 85 -7.62 -2.59 -17.71
C TYR A 85 -6.50 -3.43 -18.33
N LEU A 86 -5.35 -3.41 -17.66
CA LEU A 86 -4.20 -4.28 -17.97
C LEU A 86 -4.00 -5.22 -16.78
N HIS A 87 -4.19 -6.53 -16.95
CA HIS A 87 -4.17 -7.52 -15.89
C HIS A 87 -3.00 -8.48 -15.98
N THR A 88 -2.58 -9.05 -14.83
CA THR A 88 -1.60 -10.12 -14.76
C THR A 88 -2.15 -11.43 -15.33
N LEU A 89 -1.30 -12.22 -15.98
CA LEU A 89 -1.67 -13.57 -16.44
C LEU A 89 -1.81 -14.55 -15.28
N LYS A 90 -1.07 -14.32 -14.19
CA LYS A 90 -1.13 -15.11 -12.95
C LYS A 90 -2.16 -14.52 -11.99
N GLU A 91 -2.84 -15.40 -11.26
CA GLU A 91 -3.73 -15.05 -10.15
C GLU A 91 -3.01 -15.12 -8.81
N TYR A 92 -3.44 -14.29 -7.87
CA TYR A 92 -2.86 -14.16 -6.52
C TYR A 92 -3.94 -14.29 -5.45
N GLY A 93 -3.61 -14.97 -4.35
CA GLY A 93 -4.48 -15.19 -3.19
C GLY A 93 -4.12 -14.26 -2.03
N ASP A 94 -3.28 -14.73 -1.13
CA ASP A 94 -2.74 -13.94 -0.02
C ASP A 94 -1.43 -13.29 -0.45
N PHE A 95 -1.37 -11.96 -0.39
CA PHE A 95 -0.21 -11.22 -0.90
C PHE A 95 -0.09 -9.82 -0.30
N GLU A 96 1.09 -9.22 -0.49
CA GLU A 96 1.31 -7.79 -0.44
C GLU A 96 1.79 -7.33 -1.83
N PHE A 97 0.99 -6.50 -2.48
CA PHE A 97 1.32 -5.83 -3.73
C PHE A 97 1.79 -4.41 -3.45
N ARG A 98 2.78 -3.93 -4.22
CA ARG A 98 3.30 -2.57 -4.15
C ARG A 98 3.52 -2.01 -5.54
N CYS A 99 3.23 -0.72 -5.73
CA CYS A 99 3.63 0.01 -6.92
C CYS A 99 3.86 1.49 -6.61
N LEU A 100 4.48 2.18 -7.56
CA LEU A 100 4.41 3.62 -7.68
C LEU A 100 3.44 3.98 -8.82
N PHE A 101 2.63 5.01 -8.61
CA PHE A 101 1.69 5.51 -9.60
C PHE A 101 1.72 7.04 -9.68
N ARG A 102 1.34 7.57 -10.86
CA ARG A 102 1.01 8.98 -11.08
C ARG A 102 -0.27 9.05 -11.90
N LEU A 103 -1.12 10.03 -11.61
CA LEU A 103 -2.34 10.27 -12.35
C LEU A 103 -2.41 11.76 -12.72
N TYR A 104 -2.60 12.03 -14.00
CA TYR A 104 -2.71 13.38 -14.56
C TYR A 104 -4.05 13.52 -15.27
N GLY A 105 -4.55 14.73 -15.32
CA GLY A 105 -5.74 15.05 -16.08
C GLY A 105 -6.36 16.38 -15.68
N ASP A 106 -7.19 16.93 -16.55
CA ASP A 106 -7.97 18.12 -16.24
C ASP A 106 -9.38 17.74 -15.76
N PRO A 107 -9.71 17.97 -14.47
CA PRO A 107 -11.03 17.65 -13.92
C PRO A 107 -12.19 18.33 -14.64
N LYS A 108 -11.93 19.41 -15.40
CA LYS A 108 -12.96 20.07 -16.21
C LYS A 108 -13.39 19.23 -17.42
N THR A 109 -12.60 18.26 -17.82
CA THR A 109 -12.90 17.36 -18.95
C THR A 109 -13.79 16.19 -18.56
N GLY A 110 -13.85 15.86 -17.27
CA GLY A 110 -14.60 14.76 -16.72
C GLY A 110 -13.90 14.10 -15.52
N MET A 111 -14.20 12.83 -15.28
CA MET A 111 -13.62 12.07 -14.18
C MET A 111 -12.15 11.76 -14.46
N ILE A 112 -11.26 12.17 -13.55
CA ILE A 112 -9.85 11.82 -13.54
C ILE A 112 -9.65 10.77 -12.46
N ASN A 113 -9.69 9.51 -12.89
CA ASN A 113 -9.69 8.36 -12.00
C ASN A 113 -8.91 7.19 -12.61
N SER A 114 -8.43 6.34 -11.75
CA SER A 114 -7.70 5.11 -12.01
C SER A 114 -7.89 4.17 -10.82
N GLY A 115 -7.31 2.98 -10.88
CA GLY A 115 -7.36 2.05 -9.77
C GLY A 115 -6.48 0.84 -9.98
N ILE A 116 -6.35 0.06 -8.92
CA ILE A 116 -5.64 -1.22 -8.93
C ILE A 116 -6.66 -2.29 -8.53
N GLN A 117 -7.06 -3.10 -9.51
CA GLN A 117 -7.90 -4.26 -9.30
C GLN A 117 -7.08 -5.38 -8.65
N TYR A 118 -7.72 -6.16 -7.77
CA TYR A 118 -7.08 -7.31 -7.16
C TYR A 118 -8.09 -8.38 -6.76
N ARG A 119 -7.64 -9.63 -6.69
CA ARG A 119 -8.52 -10.80 -6.50
C ARG A 119 -9.73 -10.74 -7.42
N SER A 120 -9.52 -10.24 -8.64
CA SER A 120 -10.59 -10.04 -9.61
C SER A 120 -10.66 -11.19 -10.59
N ILE A 121 -11.86 -11.47 -11.08
CA ILE A 121 -12.13 -12.42 -12.14
C ILE A 121 -12.44 -11.68 -13.44
N ILE A 122 -12.23 -12.34 -14.57
CA ILE A 122 -12.52 -11.78 -15.90
C ILE A 122 -13.64 -12.58 -16.52
N GLU A 123 -14.72 -11.88 -16.90
CA GLU A 123 -15.86 -12.43 -17.61
C GLU A 123 -16.07 -11.68 -18.93
N GLY A 124 -15.66 -12.32 -20.05
CA GLY A 124 -15.64 -11.67 -21.35
C GLY A 124 -14.70 -10.47 -21.37
N THR A 125 -15.26 -9.25 -21.54
CA THR A 125 -14.51 -7.98 -21.53
C THR A 125 -14.69 -7.21 -20.22
N LYS A 126 -15.24 -7.84 -19.17
CA LYS A 126 -15.43 -7.24 -17.85
C LYS A 126 -14.44 -7.80 -16.84
N ILE A 127 -14.04 -6.97 -15.91
CA ILE A 127 -13.29 -7.37 -14.72
C ILE A 127 -14.19 -7.16 -13.49
N ILE A 128 -14.29 -8.15 -12.62
CA ILE A 128 -15.19 -8.14 -11.46
C ILE A 128 -14.36 -8.42 -10.22
N GLY A 129 -14.37 -7.52 -9.25
CA GLY A 129 -13.65 -7.72 -8.00
C GLY A 129 -13.25 -6.43 -7.31
N TYR A 130 -12.37 -6.56 -6.32
CA TYR A 130 -11.93 -5.41 -5.53
C TYR A 130 -11.06 -4.46 -6.33
N GLN A 131 -11.23 -3.16 -6.10
CA GLN A 131 -10.41 -2.10 -6.63
C GLN A 131 -9.93 -1.19 -5.50
N ALA A 132 -8.66 -0.93 -5.49
CA ALA A 132 -8.01 0.09 -4.68
C ALA A 132 -7.96 1.38 -5.52
N ASP A 133 -8.86 2.32 -5.22
CA ASP A 133 -9.13 3.48 -6.06
C ASP A 133 -8.05 4.56 -6.00
N ILE A 134 -7.87 5.24 -7.14
CA ILE A 134 -6.96 6.35 -7.36
C ILE A 134 -7.73 7.45 -8.10
N GLY A 135 -7.87 8.64 -7.49
CA GLY A 135 -8.47 9.77 -8.20
C GLY A 135 -9.37 10.63 -7.33
N ASN A 136 -9.77 11.78 -7.85
CA ASN A 136 -10.61 12.74 -7.14
C ASN A 136 -11.94 12.13 -6.70
N GLY A 137 -12.23 12.24 -5.40
CA GLY A 137 -13.44 11.71 -4.77
C GLY A 137 -13.34 10.23 -4.37
N TYR A 138 -12.27 9.53 -4.77
CA TYR A 138 -12.12 8.08 -4.57
C TYR A 138 -10.73 7.67 -4.02
N TRP A 139 -9.89 8.62 -3.66
CA TRP A 139 -8.54 8.33 -3.16
C TRP A 139 -8.53 7.35 -1.99
N GLY A 140 -7.96 6.17 -2.21
CA GLY A 140 -7.82 5.15 -1.18
C GLY A 140 -9.11 4.44 -0.79
N ASP A 141 -10.19 4.62 -1.55
CA ASP A 141 -11.41 3.86 -1.39
C ASP A 141 -11.17 2.38 -1.73
N LEU A 142 -11.92 1.51 -1.07
CA LEU A 142 -12.13 0.15 -1.51
C LEU A 142 -13.45 0.05 -2.26
N TYR A 143 -13.35 -0.24 -3.53
CA TYR A 143 -14.48 -0.45 -4.43
C TYR A 143 -14.58 -1.93 -4.82
N ASP A 144 -15.75 -2.38 -5.21
CA ASP A 144 -15.99 -3.75 -5.67
C ASP A 144 -16.64 -3.69 -7.07
N GLU A 145 -15.77 -3.60 -8.07
CA GLU A 145 -16.11 -3.32 -9.46
C GLU A 145 -17.06 -4.37 -10.03
N HIS A 146 -18.14 -3.90 -10.66
CA HIS A 146 -19.20 -4.70 -11.25
C HIS A 146 -19.90 -5.69 -10.30
N ARG A 147 -19.78 -5.49 -8.95
CA ARG A 147 -20.42 -6.39 -7.97
C ARG A 147 -21.19 -5.64 -6.87
N ARG A 148 -20.50 -4.86 -6.00
CA ARG A 148 -21.13 -4.22 -4.83
C ARG A 148 -20.82 -2.73 -4.70
N GLU A 149 -20.06 -2.15 -5.62
CA GLU A 149 -19.64 -0.74 -5.64
C GLU A 149 -18.74 -0.38 -4.42
N LYS A 150 -18.84 0.84 -3.91
CA LYS A 150 -18.00 1.32 -2.80
C LYS A 150 -18.28 0.55 -1.51
N LEU A 151 -17.28 -0.13 -0.96
CA LEU A 151 -17.34 -0.82 0.31
C LEU A 151 -16.86 0.03 1.48
N VAL A 152 -15.73 0.72 1.31
CA VAL A 152 -15.12 1.57 2.34
C VAL A 152 -14.54 2.81 1.69
N GLY A 153 -14.80 3.98 2.26
CA GLY A 153 -14.20 5.24 1.84
C GLY A 153 -12.80 5.41 2.43
N GLY A 154 -11.88 5.97 1.65
CA GLY A 154 -10.54 6.33 2.12
C GLY A 154 -10.53 7.52 3.08
N ASP A 155 -9.45 7.69 3.84
CA ASP A 155 -9.27 8.87 4.72
C ASP A 155 -8.80 10.08 3.91
N LEU A 156 -9.74 10.75 3.25
CA LEU A 156 -9.46 11.93 2.43
C LEU A 156 -8.87 13.10 3.24
N ARG A 157 -9.15 13.19 4.55
CA ARG A 157 -8.61 14.28 5.39
C ARG A 157 -7.10 14.16 5.53
N THR A 158 -6.61 12.95 5.75
CA THR A 158 -5.17 12.70 5.85
C THR A 158 -4.52 12.70 4.47
N LEU A 159 -5.15 12.06 3.48
CA LEU A 159 -4.59 11.90 2.14
C LEU A 159 -4.29 13.22 1.44
N LYS A 160 -5.16 14.24 1.56
CA LYS A 160 -4.94 15.56 0.93
C LYS A 160 -3.63 16.27 1.34
N HIS A 161 -3.02 15.86 2.44
CA HIS A 161 -1.76 16.45 2.93
C HIS A 161 -0.52 15.68 2.47
N ILE A 162 -0.68 14.46 1.98
CA ILE A 162 0.42 13.57 1.61
C ILE A 162 0.42 13.16 0.13
N LEU A 163 -0.70 13.36 -0.57
CA LEU A 163 -0.78 13.12 -2.01
C LEU A 163 0.09 14.13 -2.75
N LYS A 164 0.82 13.63 -3.73
CA LYS A 164 1.62 14.41 -4.67
C LYS A 164 0.85 14.47 -5.98
N GLU A 165 0.19 15.59 -6.24
CA GLU A 165 -0.71 15.75 -7.39
C GLU A 165 -0.05 15.34 -8.72
N ASP A 166 1.12 15.91 -9.04
CA ASP A 166 1.87 15.61 -10.25
C ASP A 166 3.10 14.72 -10.01
N GLY A 167 3.13 14.03 -8.86
CA GLY A 167 4.29 13.26 -8.42
C GLY A 167 4.00 11.78 -8.26
N TRP A 168 5.07 11.01 -8.08
CA TRP A 168 4.96 9.60 -7.77
C TRP A 168 4.41 9.38 -6.36
N ASN A 169 3.29 8.66 -6.27
CA ASN A 169 2.70 8.17 -5.04
C ASN A 169 2.91 6.66 -4.94
N SER A 170 3.09 6.14 -3.74
CA SER A 170 3.11 4.70 -3.52
C SER A 170 1.73 4.16 -3.18
N TYR A 171 1.41 2.99 -3.70
CA TYR A 171 0.26 2.19 -3.24
C TYR A 171 0.75 0.85 -2.69
N ILE A 172 0.18 0.43 -1.55
CA ILE A 172 0.36 -0.92 -1.00
C ILE A 172 -1.03 -1.52 -0.80
N ILE A 173 -1.23 -2.72 -1.32
CA ILE A 173 -2.41 -3.55 -1.11
C ILE A 173 -1.95 -4.80 -0.39
N ARG A 174 -2.50 -5.06 0.79
CA ARG A 174 -2.21 -6.25 1.58
C ARG A 174 -3.49 -7.05 1.78
N CYS A 175 -3.47 -8.31 1.35
CA CYS A 175 -4.58 -9.23 1.50
C CYS A 175 -4.11 -10.51 2.17
N LYS A 176 -4.75 -10.87 3.29
CA LYS A 176 -4.49 -12.14 3.97
C LYS A 176 -5.81 -12.76 4.45
N GLY A 177 -6.14 -13.93 3.96
CA GLY A 177 -7.47 -14.53 4.22
C GLY A 177 -8.60 -13.64 3.71
N ASN A 178 -9.41 -13.10 4.61
CA ASN A 178 -10.49 -12.16 4.31
C ASN A 178 -10.18 -10.71 4.72
N HIS A 179 -8.95 -10.42 5.18
CA HIS A 179 -8.53 -9.10 5.61
C HIS A 179 -7.85 -8.34 4.47
N HIS A 180 -8.28 -7.11 4.23
CA HIS A 180 -7.79 -6.21 3.19
C HIS A 180 -7.31 -4.90 3.82
N GLU A 181 -6.09 -4.50 3.54
CA GLU A 181 -5.53 -3.25 3.98
C GLU A 181 -4.96 -2.48 2.78
N LEU A 182 -5.32 -1.21 2.66
CA LEU A 182 -4.84 -0.31 1.61
C LEU A 182 -4.03 0.81 2.22
N TYR A 183 -2.92 1.19 1.56
CA TYR A 183 -2.06 2.28 2.01
C TYR A 183 -1.63 3.14 0.82
N ILE A 184 -1.72 4.46 0.96
CA ILE A 184 -1.14 5.42 0.02
C ILE A 184 -0.08 6.23 0.76
N ASN A 185 1.14 6.32 0.21
CA ASN A 185 2.28 7.04 0.80
C ASN A 185 2.53 6.67 2.27
N GLY A 186 2.34 5.38 2.61
CA GLY A 186 2.53 4.85 3.96
C GLY A 186 1.38 5.08 4.93
N VAL A 187 0.33 5.80 4.54
CA VAL A 187 -0.87 6.00 5.36
C VAL A 187 -1.92 4.96 5.02
N LYS A 188 -2.44 4.27 6.03
CA LYS A 188 -3.55 3.32 5.87
C LYS A 188 -4.81 4.08 5.49
N THR A 189 -5.39 3.76 4.34
CA THR A 189 -6.61 4.39 3.83
C THR A 189 -7.83 3.51 4.02
N CYS A 190 -7.62 2.19 4.05
CA CYS A 190 -8.68 1.21 4.23
C CYS A 190 -8.21 0.07 5.13
N ASP A 191 -9.11 -0.41 5.96
CA ASP A 191 -9.00 -1.63 6.77
C ASP A 191 -10.35 -2.33 6.71
N TYR A 192 -10.42 -3.45 5.97
CA TYR A 192 -11.69 -4.11 5.67
C TYR A 192 -11.61 -5.62 5.87
N ILE A 193 -12.62 -6.17 6.52
CA ILE A 193 -12.79 -7.61 6.70
C ILE A 193 -13.98 -8.07 5.85
N GLU A 194 -13.71 -8.87 4.83
CA GLU A 194 -14.76 -9.48 4.00
C GLU A 194 -15.56 -10.50 4.81
N GLN A 195 -16.87 -10.28 4.88
CA GLN A 195 -17.79 -11.14 5.64
C GLN A 195 -18.45 -12.20 4.76
N ASP A 196 -18.54 -11.96 3.45
CA ASP A 196 -19.15 -12.93 2.54
C ASP A 196 -18.12 -13.96 2.09
N SER A 197 -18.29 -15.19 2.61
CA SER A 197 -17.42 -16.32 2.28
C SER A 197 -17.50 -16.79 0.82
N LYS A 198 -18.51 -16.33 0.06
CA LYS A 198 -18.68 -16.66 -1.36
C LYS A 198 -17.80 -15.81 -2.27
N ILE A 199 -17.27 -14.70 -1.78
CA ILE A 199 -16.38 -13.83 -2.55
C ILE A 199 -15.03 -14.54 -2.76
N PRO A 200 -14.54 -14.63 -4.02
CA PRO A 200 -13.27 -15.27 -4.33
C PRO A 200 -12.11 -14.60 -3.57
N LYS A 201 -11.25 -15.44 -2.97
CA LYS A 201 -10.02 -14.99 -2.28
C LYS A 201 -8.79 -15.02 -3.17
N LYS A 202 -8.96 -15.33 -4.45
CA LYS A 202 -7.91 -15.41 -5.45
C LYS A 202 -8.39 -14.85 -6.77
N GLY A 203 -7.51 -14.21 -7.52
CA GLY A 203 -7.80 -13.66 -8.84
C GLY A 203 -6.63 -12.84 -9.36
N VAL A 204 -6.83 -12.18 -10.49
CA VAL A 204 -5.81 -11.34 -11.12
C VAL A 204 -5.61 -10.03 -10.38
N ILE A 205 -4.44 -9.42 -10.61
CA ILE A 205 -4.18 -8.00 -10.33
C ILE A 205 -4.28 -7.26 -11.65
N ALA A 206 -4.92 -6.09 -11.67
CA ALA A 206 -4.94 -5.24 -12.85
C ALA A 206 -4.75 -3.78 -12.48
N VAL A 207 -4.26 -2.99 -13.44
CA VAL A 207 -4.23 -1.53 -13.36
C VAL A 207 -5.27 -0.98 -14.34
N GLN A 208 -5.87 0.15 -13.99
CA GLN A 208 -6.98 0.76 -14.73
C GLN A 208 -6.63 2.18 -15.16
N ILE A 209 -7.22 2.64 -16.30
CA ILE A 209 -7.55 4.04 -16.48
C ILE A 209 -9.06 4.15 -16.68
N HIS A 210 -9.70 5.10 -15.97
CA HIS A 210 -11.14 5.29 -15.99
C HIS A 210 -11.58 6.15 -17.18
N SER A 211 -12.73 5.83 -17.71
CA SER A 211 -13.36 6.59 -18.80
C SER A 211 -13.84 7.97 -18.34
N GLY A 212 -14.15 8.81 -19.31
CA GLY A 212 -14.91 10.03 -19.10
C GLY A 212 -14.12 11.31 -18.97
N GLY A 213 -12.83 11.27 -18.67
CA GLY A 213 -11.94 12.42 -18.63
C GLY A 213 -10.81 12.37 -19.63
N VAL A 214 -10.12 13.50 -19.85
CA VAL A 214 -8.82 13.57 -20.52
C VAL A 214 -7.76 13.31 -19.46
N ALA A 215 -7.22 12.11 -19.46
CA ALA A 215 -6.35 11.64 -18.39
C ALA A 215 -5.16 10.82 -18.93
N GLN A 216 -4.13 10.69 -18.10
CA GLN A 216 -3.03 9.76 -18.26
C GLN A 216 -2.68 9.17 -16.90
N VAL A 217 -2.48 7.87 -16.83
CA VAL A 217 -1.99 7.18 -15.65
C VAL A 217 -0.69 6.45 -15.96
N GLU A 218 0.17 6.40 -14.97
CA GLU A 218 1.49 5.77 -15.04
C GLU A 218 1.72 4.88 -13.85
N PHE A 219 2.32 3.69 -14.10
CA PHE A 219 2.69 2.73 -13.07
C PHE A 219 4.12 2.24 -13.25
N ARG A 220 4.86 2.10 -12.16
CA ARG A 220 6.19 1.47 -12.12
C ARG A 220 6.46 0.78 -10.80
N ASP A 221 7.57 0.03 -10.74
CA ASP A 221 8.01 -0.68 -9.54
C ASP A 221 6.93 -1.62 -8.97
N LEU A 222 6.19 -2.27 -9.88
CA LEU A 222 5.13 -3.20 -9.53
C LEU A 222 5.75 -4.50 -8.99
N THR A 223 5.54 -4.76 -7.72
CA THR A 223 6.11 -5.94 -7.04
C THR A 223 5.06 -6.65 -6.21
N ILE A 224 5.25 -7.95 -6.00
CA ILE A 224 4.38 -8.76 -5.17
C ILE A 224 5.18 -9.68 -4.25
N ASN A 225 4.70 -9.86 -3.05
CA ASN A 225 5.13 -10.85 -2.08
C ASN A 225 3.92 -11.72 -1.74
N GLU A 226 3.96 -13.01 -2.08
CA GLU A 226 2.91 -13.98 -1.71
C GLU A 226 3.21 -14.56 -0.31
N PHE A 227 2.17 -14.74 0.52
CA PHE A 227 2.28 -15.23 1.90
C PHE A 227 2.02 -16.73 2.01
#